data_62972d88c54c25f09fd19de4e55b8ceb
#
_entry.id   62972d88c54c25f09fd19de4e55b8ceb
#
_cell.length_a   1.000
_cell.length_b   1.000
_cell.length_c   1.000
_cell.angle_alpha   90.00
_cell.angle_beta   90.00
_cell.angle_gamma   90.00
#
_symmetry.space_group_name_H-M   'P 1'
#
loop_
_entity.id
_entity.type
_entity.pdbx_description
1 polymer ?
#
loop_
_entity_poly.entity_id
_entity_poly.type
_entity_poly.pdbx_seq_one_letter_code
_entity_poly.pdbx_strand_id
1 'polypeptide(L)'
;MKNVGFIGWRGMVGSVLMDRMVQEQDFANINPVFFTTSQSGQKAPVFAGKEAGELKNAFDIEELKKLDIIVTCQGGDYTNEVYPKLKATGWDGYWVDAASALRMKDDAIIVLDPVNQHVISEGLKKGIKTFVGGNCTVSLMLMAIGGLFEKDLVEWVSVATYQAASGAGAKNMRELLSQMGLLEQAVSSELKDPASSILDIERKVTAEMRSDSFPTDNFGAALGGSLIPWIDKLLPETGQTKEEWKGYAETNKILGLSDNPIPVDGLCVRIGALRCHSQAFTIKLKKDLPLEEIEQILASHNEWVKVIPNDKETTLRELTPAKVTGTLSVPVGRLRKLAMGPEYLAAFTVGDQLLWGAAEPVRRILKQLVA
;
A
#
# COMPACT_ATOMS: atom_id res chain seq x y z
N MET A 1 -28.90 8.03 7.28
CA MET A 1 -27.72 7.74 6.45
C MET A 1 -26.79 8.95 6.52
N LYS A 2 -25.48 8.74 6.66
CA LYS A 2 -24.48 9.82 6.73
C LYS A 2 -24.17 10.35 5.33
N ASN A 3 -23.93 11.65 5.23
CA ASN A 3 -23.45 12.30 3.99
C ASN A 3 -21.92 12.08 3.90
N VAL A 4 -21.48 11.33 2.89
CA VAL A 4 -20.07 10.96 2.70
C VAL A 4 -19.55 11.61 1.42
N GLY A 5 -18.55 12.49 1.55
CA GLY A 5 -17.88 13.12 0.43
C GLY A 5 -16.70 12.28 -0.06
N PHE A 6 -16.61 12.09 -1.39
CA PHE A 6 -15.51 11.36 -2.03
C PHE A 6 -14.70 12.31 -2.91
N ILE A 7 -13.41 12.45 -2.59
CA ILE A 7 -12.44 13.26 -3.33
C ILE A 7 -11.35 12.35 -3.92
N GLY A 8 -10.95 12.56 -5.17
CA GLY A 8 -9.95 11.73 -5.84
C GLY A 8 -10.43 10.34 -6.25
N TRP A 9 -11.73 10.12 -6.28
CA TRP A 9 -12.40 8.84 -6.58
C TRP A 9 -12.10 8.27 -7.97
N ARG A 10 -11.64 9.10 -8.93
CA ARG A 10 -11.22 8.68 -10.30
C ARG A 10 -9.74 8.33 -10.40
N GLY A 11 -8.95 8.65 -9.38
CA GLY A 11 -7.54 8.28 -9.32
C GLY A 11 -7.37 6.78 -9.13
N MET A 12 -6.15 6.27 -9.26
CA MET A 12 -5.87 4.82 -9.18
C MET A 12 -6.38 4.21 -7.86
N VAL A 13 -6.06 4.80 -6.72
CA VAL A 13 -6.54 4.34 -5.40
C VAL A 13 -8.04 4.55 -5.27
N GLY A 14 -8.54 5.72 -5.68
CA GLY A 14 -9.97 6.04 -5.62
C GLY A 14 -10.83 5.09 -6.45
N SER A 15 -10.41 4.73 -7.66
CA SER A 15 -11.13 3.76 -8.49
C SER A 15 -11.19 2.38 -7.84
N VAL A 16 -10.09 1.89 -7.26
CA VAL A 16 -10.08 0.63 -6.52
C VAL A 16 -10.98 0.71 -5.29
N LEU A 17 -11.00 1.83 -4.57
CA LEU A 17 -11.91 2.06 -3.45
C LEU A 17 -13.38 1.98 -3.90
N MET A 18 -13.75 2.66 -4.99
CA MET A 18 -15.13 2.62 -5.52
C MET A 18 -15.53 1.21 -5.92
N ASP A 19 -14.67 0.49 -6.65
CA ASP A 19 -14.91 -0.90 -7.05
C ASP A 19 -15.12 -1.82 -5.83
N ARG A 20 -14.28 -1.68 -4.80
CA ARG A 20 -14.41 -2.45 -3.55
C ARG A 20 -15.70 -2.11 -2.81
N MET A 21 -16.06 -0.83 -2.73
CA MET A 21 -17.32 -0.39 -2.09
C MET A 21 -18.57 -0.91 -2.83
N VAL A 22 -18.50 -1.05 -4.16
CA VAL A 22 -19.59 -1.69 -4.95
C VAL A 22 -19.67 -3.18 -4.63
N GLN A 23 -18.53 -3.90 -4.66
CA GLN A 23 -18.46 -5.33 -4.37
C GLN A 23 -18.99 -5.67 -2.97
N GLU A 24 -18.66 -4.85 -1.99
CA GLU A 24 -19.04 -5.04 -0.57
C GLU A 24 -20.36 -4.37 -0.18
N GLN A 25 -21.06 -3.76 -1.16
CA GLN A 25 -22.36 -3.08 -0.98
C GLN A 25 -22.34 -1.91 0.03
N ASP A 26 -21.18 -1.27 0.23
CA ASP A 26 -21.01 -0.20 1.23
C ASP A 26 -21.82 1.06 0.89
N PHE A 27 -22.17 1.28 -0.39
CA PHE A 27 -23.03 2.40 -0.80
C PHE A 27 -24.45 2.31 -0.23
N ALA A 28 -24.93 1.14 0.20
CA ALA A 28 -26.29 0.97 0.71
C ALA A 28 -26.60 1.89 1.89
N ASN A 29 -25.62 2.14 2.76
CA ASN A 29 -25.82 2.79 4.07
C ASN A 29 -25.36 4.27 4.11
N ILE A 30 -25.00 4.88 2.95
CA ILE A 30 -24.51 6.25 2.88
C ILE A 30 -25.25 7.08 1.82
N ASN A 31 -25.19 8.39 1.96
CA ASN A 31 -25.52 9.36 0.91
C ASN A 31 -24.20 9.83 0.28
N PRO A 32 -23.80 9.33 -0.89
CA PRO A 32 -22.53 9.71 -1.50
C PRO A 32 -22.60 11.09 -2.15
N VAL A 33 -21.57 11.91 -1.94
CA VAL A 33 -21.36 13.20 -2.60
C VAL A 33 -19.99 13.20 -3.25
N PHE A 34 -19.91 13.46 -4.56
CA PHE A 34 -18.65 13.38 -5.29
C PHE A 34 -18.08 14.77 -5.56
N PHE A 35 -16.79 14.90 -5.26
CA PHE A 35 -16.04 16.13 -5.45
C PHE A 35 -14.99 15.98 -6.55
N THR A 36 -14.65 17.07 -7.19
CA THR A 36 -13.66 17.12 -8.27
C THR A 36 -12.83 18.40 -8.19
N THR A 37 -11.59 18.33 -8.67
CA THR A 37 -10.70 19.50 -8.79
C THR A 37 -10.81 20.22 -10.13
N SER A 38 -11.56 19.66 -11.11
CA SER A 38 -11.51 20.16 -12.49
C SER A 38 -12.83 20.12 -13.28
N GLN A 39 -13.90 19.51 -12.74
CA GLN A 39 -15.14 19.24 -13.50
C GLN A 39 -16.40 19.53 -12.68
N SER A 40 -16.38 20.58 -11.86
CA SER A 40 -17.55 21.01 -11.06
C SER A 40 -18.76 21.29 -11.95
N GLY A 41 -19.96 20.89 -11.48
CA GLY A 41 -21.22 21.05 -12.20
C GLY A 41 -21.51 19.96 -13.23
N GLN A 42 -20.57 19.06 -13.52
CA GLN A 42 -20.86 17.89 -14.35
C GLN A 42 -21.64 16.83 -13.55
N LYS A 43 -22.35 15.94 -14.26
CA LYS A 43 -23.08 14.84 -13.62
C LYS A 43 -22.12 13.95 -12.83
N ALA A 44 -22.46 13.66 -11.58
CA ALA A 44 -21.72 12.74 -10.75
C ALA A 44 -21.89 11.29 -11.23
N PRO A 45 -20.96 10.39 -10.89
CA PRO A 45 -21.07 8.96 -11.24
C PRO A 45 -22.24 8.31 -10.49
N VAL A 46 -22.73 7.21 -11.06
CA VAL A 46 -23.70 6.33 -10.41
C VAL A 46 -22.95 5.09 -9.94
N PHE A 47 -22.95 4.83 -8.64
CA PHE A 47 -22.41 3.61 -8.06
C PHE A 47 -23.53 2.83 -7.35
N ALA A 48 -23.60 1.52 -7.59
CA ALA A 48 -24.62 0.64 -7.01
C ALA A 48 -26.06 1.17 -7.17
N GLY A 49 -26.36 1.83 -8.30
CA GLY A 49 -27.68 2.42 -8.58
C GLY A 49 -28.00 3.73 -7.83
N LYS A 50 -27.07 4.25 -7.01
CA LYS A 50 -27.25 5.54 -6.33
C LYS A 50 -26.80 6.70 -7.20
N GLU A 51 -27.70 7.62 -7.46
CA GLU A 51 -27.40 8.90 -8.10
C GLU A 51 -26.92 9.89 -7.04
N ALA A 52 -25.85 10.64 -7.35
CA ALA A 52 -25.23 11.62 -6.43
C ALA A 52 -25.34 13.07 -6.94
N GLY A 53 -26.22 13.34 -7.92
CA GLY A 53 -26.45 14.67 -8.47
C GLY A 53 -25.27 15.18 -9.32
N GLU A 54 -24.71 16.32 -8.96
CA GLU A 54 -23.62 16.98 -9.67
C GLU A 54 -22.32 16.93 -8.88
N LEU A 55 -21.19 16.91 -9.60
CA LEU A 55 -19.86 16.99 -9.04
C LEU A 55 -19.64 18.38 -8.39
N LYS A 56 -19.22 18.39 -7.13
CA LYS A 56 -18.92 19.60 -6.38
C LYS A 56 -17.43 19.96 -6.46
N ASN A 57 -17.12 21.23 -6.23
CA ASN A 57 -15.73 21.69 -6.17
C ASN A 57 -15.05 21.16 -4.91
N ALA A 58 -13.94 20.42 -5.07
CA ALA A 58 -13.18 19.84 -3.98
C ALA A 58 -12.51 20.87 -3.04
N PHE A 59 -12.42 22.13 -3.45
CA PHE A 59 -11.87 23.23 -2.63
C PHE A 59 -12.95 24.11 -1.99
N ASP A 60 -14.24 23.80 -2.20
CA ASP A 60 -15.33 24.54 -1.58
C ASP A 60 -15.55 24.09 -0.13
N ILE A 61 -14.99 24.85 0.80
CA ILE A 61 -15.06 24.56 2.24
C ILE A 61 -16.52 24.61 2.75
N GLU A 62 -17.37 25.47 2.18
CA GLU A 62 -18.79 25.57 2.57
C GLU A 62 -19.58 24.31 2.19
N GLU A 63 -19.23 23.66 1.09
CA GLU A 63 -19.83 22.38 0.71
C GLU A 63 -19.22 21.22 1.51
N LEU A 64 -17.90 21.22 1.76
CA LEU A 64 -17.23 20.17 2.52
C LEU A 64 -17.71 20.12 3.98
N LYS A 65 -17.95 21.26 4.64
CA LYS A 65 -18.39 21.27 6.04
C LYS A 65 -19.80 20.72 6.27
N LYS A 66 -20.59 20.52 5.21
CA LYS A 66 -21.94 19.90 5.29
C LYS A 66 -21.88 18.37 5.44
N LEU A 67 -20.70 17.77 5.29
CA LEU A 67 -20.50 16.33 5.28
C LEU A 67 -20.23 15.79 6.68
N ASP A 68 -20.77 14.59 6.94
CA ASP A 68 -20.47 13.85 8.18
C ASP A 68 -19.10 13.17 8.08
N ILE A 69 -18.74 12.71 6.89
CA ILE A 69 -17.46 12.02 6.62
C ILE A 69 -16.90 12.50 5.29
N ILE A 70 -15.62 12.74 5.25
CA ILE A 70 -14.86 13.02 4.03
C ILE A 70 -13.86 11.88 3.81
N VAL A 71 -13.89 11.28 2.61
CA VAL A 71 -12.93 10.27 2.17
C VAL A 71 -12.12 10.85 1.02
N THR A 72 -10.82 10.97 1.20
CA THR A 72 -9.92 11.51 0.17
C THR A 72 -8.87 10.51 -0.31
N CYS A 73 -8.76 10.40 -1.63
CA CYS A 73 -7.69 9.73 -2.36
C CYS A 73 -6.96 10.71 -3.29
N GLN A 74 -7.06 12.03 -3.01
CA GLN A 74 -6.55 13.10 -3.89
C GLN A 74 -5.04 13.34 -3.71
N GLY A 75 -4.45 12.88 -2.61
CA GLY A 75 -3.03 13.02 -2.30
C GLY A 75 -2.72 14.09 -1.25
N GLY A 76 -1.45 14.08 -0.78
CA GLY A 76 -1.02 14.89 0.36
C GLY A 76 -1.12 16.40 0.15
N ASP A 77 -0.91 16.89 -1.07
CA ASP A 77 -1.00 18.33 -1.36
C ASP A 77 -2.43 18.85 -1.13
N TYR A 78 -3.43 18.09 -1.58
CA TYR A 78 -4.83 18.40 -1.30
C TYR A 78 -5.11 18.42 0.21
N THR A 79 -4.66 17.42 0.92
CA THR A 79 -4.84 17.32 2.37
C THR A 79 -4.18 18.49 3.10
N ASN A 80 -2.95 18.83 2.74
CA ASN A 80 -2.21 19.94 3.35
C ASN A 80 -2.89 21.30 3.12
N GLU A 81 -3.56 21.46 1.98
CA GLU A 81 -4.29 22.69 1.66
C GLU A 81 -5.66 22.76 2.33
N VAL A 82 -6.46 21.70 2.22
CA VAL A 82 -7.89 21.72 2.55
C VAL A 82 -8.18 21.38 4.01
N TYR A 83 -7.51 20.37 4.57
CA TYR A 83 -7.77 19.90 5.91
C TYR A 83 -7.65 20.99 6.99
N PRO A 84 -6.58 21.82 7.06
CA PRO A 84 -6.47 22.87 8.06
C PRO A 84 -7.55 23.96 7.88
N LYS A 85 -7.90 24.32 6.65
CA LYS A 85 -8.98 25.30 6.37
C LYS A 85 -10.33 24.79 6.87
N LEU A 86 -10.63 23.52 6.60
CA LEU A 86 -11.87 22.89 7.04
C LEU A 86 -11.94 22.79 8.57
N LYS A 87 -10.86 22.35 9.24
CA LYS A 87 -10.80 22.31 10.73
C LYS A 87 -10.96 23.68 11.36
N ALA A 88 -10.45 24.73 10.75
CA ALA A 88 -10.60 26.10 11.22
C ALA A 88 -12.07 26.61 11.22
N THR A 89 -12.98 25.97 10.45
CA THR A 89 -14.43 26.28 10.52
C THR A 89 -15.15 25.68 11.72
N GLY A 90 -14.46 24.86 12.53
CA GLY A 90 -15.09 24.09 13.61
C GLY A 90 -15.78 22.81 13.13
N TRP A 91 -15.52 22.37 11.89
CA TRP A 91 -16.09 21.12 11.40
C TRP A 91 -15.68 19.92 12.26
N ASP A 92 -16.65 19.15 12.73
CA ASP A 92 -16.50 17.99 13.64
C ASP A 92 -16.80 16.63 12.97
N GLY A 93 -16.81 16.58 11.65
CA GLY A 93 -16.95 15.32 10.92
C GLY A 93 -15.67 14.50 10.91
N TYR A 94 -15.75 13.32 10.32
CA TYR A 94 -14.61 12.40 10.18
C TYR A 94 -13.85 12.65 8.89
N TRP A 95 -12.52 12.72 8.98
CA TRP A 95 -11.61 12.77 7.85
C TRP A 95 -10.93 11.42 7.67
N VAL A 96 -11.12 10.79 6.51
CA VAL A 96 -10.52 9.51 6.13
C VAL A 96 -9.62 9.75 4.91
N ASP A 97 -8.34 9.47 5.03
CA ASP A 97 -7.33 9.85 4.03
C ASP A 97 -6.47 8.68 3.60
N ALA A 98 -6.32 8.46 2.30
CA ALA A 98 -5.38 7.50 1.74
C ALA A 98 -3.93 8.03 1.71
N ALA A 99 -3.74 9.37 1.77
CA ALA A 99 -2.42 10.02 1.68
C ALA A 99 -1.67 10.03 3.03
N SER A 100 -0.36 10.26 2.97
CA SER A 100 0.52 10.17 4.14
C SER A 100 0.61 11.45 4.99
N ALA A 101 0.01 12.57 4.55
CA ALA A 101 0.23 13.89 5.14
C ALA A 101 -0.05 13.97 6.64
N LEU A 102 -1.07 13.23 7.11
CA LEU A 102 -1.51 13.27 8.52
C LEU A 102 -1.09 12.04 9.34
N ARG A 103 -0.41 11.04 8.76
CA ARG A 103 -0.09 9.78 9.45
C ARG A 103 0.60 9.95 10.79
N MET A 104 1.54 10.90 10.87
CA MET A 104 2.35 11.10 12.08
C MET A 104 1.81 12.19 13.02
N LYS A 105 0.59 12.69 12.78
CA LYS A 105 -0.08 13.62 13.72
C LYS A 105 -0.62 12.87 14.93
N ASP A 106 -0.52 13.44 16.12
CA ASP A 106 -0.98 12.81 17.37
C ASP A 106 -2.50 12.62 17.41
N ASP A 107 -3.23 13.48 16.73
CA ASP A 107 -4.70 13.45 16.59
C ASP A 107 -5.18 12.63 15.39
N ALA A 108 -4.31 11.81 14.79
CA ALA A 108 -4.63 10.92 13.68
C ALA A 108 -4.25 9.47 13.98
N ILE A 109 -5.10 8.53 13.53
CA ILE A 109 -4.88 7.09 13.65
C ILE A 109 -4.57 6.53 12.27
N ILE A 110 -3.48 5.78 12.17
CA ILE A 110 -3.21 4.96 10.98
C ILE A 110 -4.05 3.68 11.11
N VAL A 111 -4.90 3.43 10.11
CA VAL A 111 -5.87 2.34 10.16
C VAL A 111 -5.40 1.10 9.41
N LEU A 112 -5.45 -0.02 10.11
CA LEU A 112 -5.27 -1.37 9.58
C LEU A 112 -6.02 -2.33 10.51
N ASP A 113 -7.35 -2.32 10.46
CA ASP A 113 -8.22 -2.95 11.46
C ASP A 113 -7.95 -4.44 11.74
N PRO A 114 -7.52 -5.30 10.79
CA PRO A 114 -7.14 -6.66 11.12
C PRO A 114 -5.95 -6.77 12.08
N VAL A 115 -5.17 -5.68 12.19
CA VAL A 115 -3.95 -5.61 13.02
C VAL A 115 -4.18 -4.74 14.26
N ASN A 116 -4.84 -3.58 14.11
CA ASN A 116 -4.89 -2.57 15.17
C ASN A 116 -6.30 -2.12 15.56
N GLN A 117 -7.29 -3.00 15.50
CA GLN A 117 -8.67 -2.66 15.88
C GLN A 117 -8.76 -2.07 17.30
N HIS A 118 -7.91 -2.50 18.23
CA HIS A 118 -7.85 -1.97 19.60
C HIS A 118 -7.45 -0.49 19.63
N VAL A 119 -6.45 -0.08 18.81
CA VAL A 119 -6.01 1.33 18.69
C VAL A 119 -7.11 2.18 18.07
N ILE A 120 -7.77 1.67 17.01
CA ILE A 120 -8.90 2.35 16.36
C ILE A 120 -10.05 2.56 17.35
N SER A 121 -10.44 1.52 18.09
CA SER A 121 -11.55 1.56 19.05
C SER A 121 -11.26 2.52 20.20
N GLU A 122 -10.02 2.54 20.70
CA GLU A 122 -9.61 3.47 21.74
C GLU A 122 -9.60 4.93 21.26
N GLY A 123 -9.12 5.17 20.04
CA GLY A 123 -9.14 6.49 19.43
C GLY A 123 -10.55 7.02 19.21
N LEU A 124 -11.47 6.17 18.75
CA LEU A 124 -12.88 6.54 18.62
C LEU A 124 -13.50 6.94 19.98
N LYS A 125 -13.21 6.20 21.06
CA LYS A 125 -13.64 6.54 22.43
C LYS A 125 -13.05 7.87 22.90
N LYS A 126 -11.82 8.20 22.51
CA LYS A 126 -11.16 9.49 22.80
C LYS A 126 -11.64 10.64 21.90
N GLY A 127 -12.54 10.40 20.96
CA GLY A 127 -13.09 11.41 20.06
C GLY A 127 -12.19 11.78 18.90
N ILE A 128 -11.20 10.95 18.53
CA ILE A 128 -10.38 11.18 17.34
C ILE A 128 -11.25 11.11 16.09
N LYS A 129 -11.07 12.06 15.21
CA LYS A 129 -11.85 12.24 13.98
C LYS A 129 -11.05 12.06 12.69
N THR A 130 -9.75 11.81 12.79
CA THR A 130 -8.84 11.68 11.65
C THR A 130 -8.28 10.27 11.56
N PHE A 131 -8.58 9.60 10.45
CA PHE A 131 -8.16 8.23 10.17
C PHE A 131 -7.41 8.20 8.84
N VAL A 132 -6.24 7.56 8.80
CA VAL A 132 -5.34 7.61 7.66
C VAL A 132 -4.90 6.21 7.27
N GLY A 133 -4.95 5.87 5.99
CA GLY A 133 -4.37 4.63 5.49
C GLY A 133 -2.86 4.59 5.72
N GLY A 134 -2.32 3.43 6.09
CA GLY A 134 -0.88 3.24 6.32
C GLY A 134 -0.05 3.25 5.04
N ASN A 135 1.27 3.26 5.20
CA ASN A 135 2.20 3.00 4.11
C ASN A 135 1.95 1.59 3.54
N CYS A 136 2.03 1.45 2.22
CA CYS A 136 1.65 0.20 1.56
C CYS A 136 2.52 -0.99 1.97
N THR A 137 3.83 -0.82 2.12
CA THR A 137 4.73 -1.90 2.56
C THR A 137 4.55 -2.22 4.03
N VAL A 138 4.36 -1.22 4.89
CA VAL A 138 4.09 -1.42 6.32
C VAL A 138 2.78 -2.17 6.53
N SER A 139 1.71 -1.75 5.85
CA SER A 139 0.42 -2.43 5.92
C SER A 139 0.51 -3.90 5.50
N LEU A 140 1.17 -4.19 4.36
CA LEU A 140 1.34 -5.55 3.86
C LEU A 140 2.24 -6.40 4.78
N MET A 141 3.31 -5.82 5.35
CA MET A 141 4.15 -6.49 6.35
C MET A 141 3.32 -6.88 7.58
N LEU A 142 2.60 -5.94 8.15
CA LEU A 142 1.80 -6.19 9.35
C LEU A 142 0.63 -7.14 9.10
N MET A 143 0.03 -7.10 7.91
CA MET A 143 -0.94 -8.11 7.51
C MET A 143 -0.32 -9.51 7.47
N ALA A 144 0.91 -9.66 6.97
CA ALA A 144 1.59 -10.95 6.82
C ALA A 144 2.14 -11.51 8.13
N ILE A 145 2.84 -10.68 8.91
CA ILE A 145 3.58 -11.12 10.11
C ILE A 145 3.10 -10.49 11.42
N GLY A 146 1.97 -9.77 11.40
CA GLY A 146 1.40 -9.08 12.56
C GLY A 146 1.12 -9.99 13.75
N GLY A 147 0.80 -11.27 13.52
CA GLY A 147 0.62 -12.25 14.58
C GLY A 147 1.85 -12.44 15.48
N LEU A 148 3.06 -12.28 14.93
CA LEU A 148 4.29 -12.34 15.73
C LEU A 148 4.42 -11.08 16.64
N PHE A 149 4.01 -9.93 16.16
CA PHE A 149 3.97 -8.69 16.98
C PHE A 149 2.90 -8.78 18.07
N GLU A 150 1.70 -9.26 17.73
CA GLU A 150 0.61 -9.45 18.69
C GLU A 150 0.99 -10.38 19.86
N LYS A 151 1.79 -11.40 19.60
CA LYS A 151 2.31 -12.34 20.61
C LYS A 151 3.58 -11.85 21.31
N ASP A 152 3.99 -10.61 21.07
CA ASP A 152 5.23 -10.02 21.63
C ASP A 152 6.49 -10.86 21.37
N LEU A 153 6.58 -11.45 20.18
CA LEU A 153 7.67 -12.34 19.81
C LEU A 153 8.80 -11.67 19.04
N VAL A 154 8.57 -10.47 18.49
CA VAL A 154 9.54 -9.79 17.65
C VAL A 154 10.48 -8.93 18.48
N GLU A 155 11.80 -9.16 18.33
CA GLU A 155 12.82 -8.29 18.87
C GLU A 155 13.15 -7.15 17.87
N TRP A 156 13.38 -7.49 16.59
CA TRP A 156 13.54 -6.56 15.48
C TRP A 156 13.25 -7.23 14.13
N VAL A 157 13.03 -6.42 13.10
CA VAL A 157 12.85 -6.88 11.72
C VAL A 157 13.77 -6.11 10.79
N SER A 158 14.53 -6.83 9.95
CA SER A 158 15.14 -6.27 8.75
C SER A 158 14.33 -6.69 7.52
N VAL A 159 13.94 -5.73 6.68
CA VAL A 159 13.07 -5.97 5.52
C VAL A 159 13.65 -5.40 4.24
N ALA A 160 13.80 -6.24 3.22
CA ALA A 160 14.01 -5.79 1.85
C ALA A 160 12.65 -5.79 1.13
N THR A 161 12.21 -4.60 0.69
CA THR A 161 10.95 -4.47 -0.04
C THR A 161 11.20 -4.45 -1.54
N TYR A 162 10.40 -5.20 -2.30
CA TYR A 162 10.38 -5.23 -3.77
C TYR A 162 9.08 -4.58 -4.23
N GLN A 163 9.14 -3.27 -4.49
CA GLN A 163 7.95 -2.46 -4.68
C GLN A 163 7.55 -2.31 -6.15
N ALA A 164 6.30 -2.60 -6.44
CA ALA A 164 5.69 -2.46 -7.75
C ALA A 164 5.57 -0.99 -8.20
N ALA A 165 5.52 -0.77 -9.51
CA ALA A 165 5.38 0.53 -10.15
C ALA A 165 4.13 1.31 -9.70
N SER A 166 3.02 0.62 -9.38
CA SER A 166 1.78 1.25 -8.91
C SER A 166 1.96 2.08 -7.63
N GLY A 167 2.92 1.74 -6.76
CA GLY A 167 3.25 2.53 -5.58
C GLY A 167 3.83 3.92 -5.90
N ALA A 168 4.37 4.10 -7.10
CA ALA A 168 4.84 5.39 -7.61
C ALA A 168 3.76 6.17 -8.41
N GLY A 169 2.68 5.50 -8.82
CA GLY A 169 1.56 6.13 -9.50
C GLY A 169 1.33 5.68 -10.94
N ALA A 170 0.23 6.15 -11.53
CA ALA A 170 -0.22 5.69 -12.86
C ALA A 170 0.76 6.06 -13.99
N LYS A 171 1.43 7.22 -13.91
CA LYS A 171 2.44 7.64 -14.90
C LYS A 171 3.63 6.68 -14.92
N ASN A 172 4.09 6.28 -13.75
CA ASN A 172 5.16 5.32 -13.57
C ASN A 172 4.80 3.92 -14.08
N MET A 173 3.56 3.46 -13.86
CA MET A 173 3.09 2.20 -14.46
C MET A 173 3.10 2.24 -16.00
N ARG A 174 2.68 3.37 -16.59
CA ARG A 174 2.72 3.55 -18.06
C ARG A 174 4.15 3.56 -18.59
N GLU A 175 5.07 4.23 -17.90
CA GLU A 175 6.49 4.27 -18.26
C GLU A 175 7.11 2.87 -18.22
N LEU A 176 6.86 2.09 -17.15
CA LEU A 176 7.30 0.70 -17.08
C LEU A 176 6.79 -0.14 -18.26
N LEU A 177 5.51 -0.03 -18.60
CA LEU A 177 4.94 -0.76 -19.75
C LEU A 177 5.57 -0.32 -21.08
N SER A 178 5.84 0.97 -21.26
CA SER A 178 6.54 1.49 -22.43
C SER A 178 7.97 0.96 -22.51
N GLN A 179 8.70 0.94 -21.38
CA GLN A 179 10.03 0.35 -21.29
C GLN A 179 10.02 -1.14 -21.69
N MET A 180 9.10 -1.94 -21.14
CA MET A 180 8.97 -3.36 -21.48
C MET A 180 8.70 -3.57 -22.98
N GLY A 181 7.85 -2.73 -23.58
CA GLY A 181 7.56 -2.78 -25.00
C GLY A 181 8.76 -2.45 -25.88
N LEU A 182 9.56 -1.45 -25.53
CA LEU A 182 10.77 -1.08 -26.27
C LEU A 182 11.84 -2.17 -26.18
N LEU A 183 12.01 -2.80 -25.00
CA LEU A 183 12.96 -3.90 -24.84
C LEU A 183 12.59 -5.12 -25.72
N GLU A 184 11.32 -5.49 -25.76
CA GLU A 184 10.85 -6.55 -26.66
C GLU A 184 11.05 -6.16 -28.14
N GLN A 185 10.67 -4.94 -28.50
CA GLN A 185 10.79 -4.45 -29.87
C GLN A 185 12.24 -4.46 -30.36
N ALA A 186 13.20 -4.11 -29.51
CA ALA A 186 14.63 -4.07 -29.86
C ALA A 186 15.22 -5.43 -30.26
N VAL A 187 14.58 -6.53 -29.86
CA VAL A 187 15.07 -7.90 -30.09
C VAL A 187 14.02 -8.86 -30.66
N SER A 188 12.91 -8.32 -31.17
CA SER A 188 11.77 -9.15 -31.60
C SER A 188 12.09 -10.06 -32.79
N SER A 189 13.05 -9.70 -33.64
CA SER A 189 13.55 -10.55 -34.75
C SER A 189 14.39 -11.72 -34.23
N GLU A 190 15.30 -11.42 -33.31
CA GLU A 190 16.21 -12.40 -32.72
C GLU A 190 15.45 -13.42 -31.86
N LEU A 191 14.42 -12.99 -31.14
CA LEU A 191 13.58 -13.90 -30.34
C LEU A 191 12.80 -14.92 -31.20
N LYS A 192 12.57 -14.62 -32.49
CA LYS A 192 11.91 -15.52 -33.45
C LYS A 192 12.87 -16.46 -34.12
N ASP A 193 14.16 -16.17 -34.11
CA ASP A 193 15.21 -17.00 -34.73
C ASP A 193 15.93 -17.83 -33.66
N PRO A 194 15.70 -19.16 -33.61
CA PRO A 194 16.37 -20.04 -32.64
C PRO A 194 17.90 -20.07 -32.76
N ALA A 195 18.46 -19.61 -33.91
CA ALA A 195 19.90 -19.53 -34.12
C ALA A 195 20.53 -18.26 -33.50
N SER A 196 19.73 -17.32 -33.09
CA SER A 196 20.21 -16.09 -32.46
C SER A 196 20.93 -16.35 -31.14
N SER A 197 22.10 -15.74 -30.96
CA SER A 197 22.85 -15.81 -29.72
C SER A 197 22.15 -15.05 -28.60
N ILE A 198 21.96 -15.68 -27.44
CA ILE A 198 21.35 -15.01 -26.26
C ILE A 198 22.20 -13.82 -25.79
N LEU A 199 23.52 -13.85 -25.94
CA LEU A 199 24.40 -12.74 -25.59
C LEU A 199 24.28 -11.55 -26.56
N ASP A 200 23.90 -11.80 -27.81
CA ASP A 200 23.60 -10.73 -28.77
C ASP A 200 22.26 -10.07 -28.42
N ILE A 201 21.26 -10.85 -28.05
CA ILE A 201 19.99 -10.37 -27.56
C ILE A 201 20.22 -9.51 -26.30
N GLU A 202 20.97 -10.01 -25.31
CA GLU A 202 21.27 -9.28 -24.07
C GLU A 202 21.97 -7.94 -24.35
N ARG A 203 22.99 -7.92 -25.24
CA ARG A 203 23.69 -6.67 -25.63
C ARG A 203 22.75 -5.65 -26.26
N LYS A 204 21.82 -6.05 -27.10
CA LYS A 204 20.82 -5.16 -27.71
C LYS A 204 19.86 -4.61 -26.66
N VAL A 205 19.33 -5.45 -25.77
CA VAL A 205 18.49 -5.02 -24.63
C VAL A 205 19.23 -4.03 -23.74
N THR A 206 20.48 -4.31 -23.39
CA THR A 206 21.30 -3.41 -22.56
C THR A 206 21.59 -2.09 -23.28
N ALA A 207 21.86 -2.11 -24.59
CA ALA A 207 22.05 -0.91 -25.40
C ALA A 207 20.78 -0.05 -25.43
N GLU A 208 19.59 -0.67 -25.60
CA GLU A 208 18.31 0.02 -25.57
C GLU A 208 18.06 0.68 -24.20
N MET A 209 18.26 -0.04 -23.09
CA MET A 209 18.11 0.52 -21.72
C MET A 209 19.03 1.72 -21.44
N ARG A 210 20.15 1.83 -22.15
CA ARG A 210 21.14 2.90 -22.00
C ARG A 210 21.00 4.02 -23.02
N SER A 211 20.06 3.89 -23.96
CA SER A 211 19.83 4.91 -24.97
C SER A 211 19.23 6.19 -24.37
N ASP A 212 19.57 7.34 -24.91
CA ASP A 212 18.98 8.63 -24.49
C ASP A 212 17.48 8.74 -24.76
N SER A 213 16.95 7.89 -25.63
CA SER A 213 15.53 7.81 -25.98
C SER A 213 14.72 6.89 -25.07
N PHE A 214 15.38 6.11 -24.20
CA PHE A 214 14.68 5.21 -23.29
C PHE A 214 13.90 5.99 -22.25
N PRO A 215 12.56 5.75 -22.08
CA PRO A 215 11.72 6.59 -21.21
C PRO A 215 12.05 6.37 -19.73
N THR A 216 12.59 7.38 -19.07
CA THR A 216 12.96 7.36 -17.64
C THR A 216 12.45 8.58 -16.87
N ASP A 217 11.57 9.40 -17.46
CA ASP A 217 11.14 10.70 -16.91
C ASP A 217 10.48 10.59 -15.54
N ASN A 218 9.79 9.48 -15.25
CA ASN A 218 9.06 9.30 -14.00
C ASN A 218 9.85 8.51 -12.95
N PHE A 219 10.71 7.58 -13.36
CA PHE A 219 11.54 6.80 -12.42
C PHE A 219 12.95 7.36 -12.25
N GLY A 220 13.44 8.14 -13.20
CA GLY A 220 14.82 8.65 -13.23
C GLY A 220 15.85 7.61 -13.68
N ALA A 221 15.45 6.36 -13.93
CA ALA A 221 16.30 5.27 -14.40
C ALA A 221 15.47 4.18 -15.08
N ALA A 222 16.11 3.29 -15.84
CA ALA A 222 15.48 2.11 -16.42
C ALA A 222 15.00 1.16 -15.31
N LEU A 223 13.72 0.77 -15.37
CA LEU A 223 13.10 -0.19 -14.46
C LEU A 223 12.74 -1.50 -15.18
N GLY A 224 12.28 -1.43 -16.43
CA GLY A 224 12.03 -2.60 -17.27
C GLY A 224 13.30 -3.41 -17.45
N GLY A 225 13.31 -4.68 -17.03
CA GLY A 225 14.49 -5.54 -17.05
C GLY A 225 15.58 -5.20 -16.00
N SER A 226 15.29 -4.29 -15.06
CA SER A 226 16.21 -3.80 -14.04
C SER A 226 15.53 -3.62 -12.67
N LEU A 227 16.19 -2.93 -11.75
CA LEU A 227 15.66 -2.51 -10.46
C LEU A 227 16.26 -1.15 -10.05
N ILE A 228 15.59 -0.44 -9.14
CA ILE A 228 16.07 0.84 -8.61
C ILE A 228 16.08 0.75 -7.09
N PRO A 229 17.27 0.73 -6.42
CA PRO A 229 17.37 0.59 -4.95
C PRO A 229 17.22 1.95 -4.25
N TRP A 230 16.22 2.72 -4.65
CA TRP A 230 15.93 4.04 -4.11
C TRP A 230 14.46 4.40 -4.27
N ILE A 231 13.77 4.72 -3.18
CA ILE A 231 12.38 5.18 -3.20
C ILE A 231 12.22 6.35 -2.23
N ASP A 232 11.63 7.46 -2.71
CA ASP A 232 11.40 8.69 -1.94
C ASP A 232 12.72 9.47 -1.68
N LYS A 233 12.68 10.49 -0.85
CA LYS A 233 13.80 11.41 -0.59
C LYS A 233 14.67 10.94 0.57
N LEU A 234 15.94 11.34 0.54
CA LEU A 234 16.89 11.11 1.62
C LEU A 234 16.49 11.84 2.91
N LEU A 235 16.67 11.18 4.03
CA LEU A 235 16.68 11.77 5.37
C LEU A 235 18.15 11.86 5.83
N PRO A 236 18.77 13.06 5.80
CA PRO A 236 20.21 13.20 6.03
C PRO A 236 20.66 12.75 7.42
N GLU A 237 19.76 12.84 8.42
CA GLU A 237 20.06 12.51 9.81
C GLU A 237 20.32 11.02 10.05
N THR A 238 19.67 10.16 9.27
CA THR A 238 19.76 8.70 9.40
C THR A 238 20.43 8.03 8.22
N GLY A 239 20.50 8.71 7.07
CA GLY A 239 20.94 8.14 5.80
C GLY A 239 19.89 7.24 5.12
N GLN A 240 18.71 7.07 5.74
CA GLN A 240 17.58 6.35 5.16
C GLN A 240 16.87 7.19 4.11
N THR A 241 16.17 6.54 3.19
CA THR A 241 15.11 7.22 2.46
C THR A 241 13.88 7.38 3.36
N LYS A 242 13.02 8.34 3.04
CA LYS A 242 11.76 8.51 3.79
C LYS A 242 10.87 7.26 3.72
N GLU A 243 10.96 6.49 2.64
CA GLU A 243 10.22 5.23 2.50
C GLU A 243 10.71 4.18 3.51
N GLU A 244 12.02 4.05 3.70
CA GLU A 244 12.62 3.15 4.69
C GLU A 244 12.26 3.55 6.12
N TRP A 245 12.37 4.85 6.43
CA TRP A 245 12.00 5.41 7.74
C TRP A 245 10.55 5.07 8.14
N LYS A 246 9.60 5.04 7.18
CA LYS A 246 8.21 4.66 7.45
C LYS A 246 8.10 3.25 8.04
N GLY A 247 8.99 2.35 7.69
CA GLY A 247 9.06 1.00 8.26
C GLY A 247 9.05 1.02 9.78
N TYR A 248 9.92 1.81 10.39
CA TYR A 248 9.97 1.98 11.84
C TYR A 248 8.81 2.83 12.39
N ALA A 249 8.62 4.02 11.83
CA ALA A 249 7.71 5.01 12.41
C ALA A 249 6.25 4.57 12.35
N GLU A 250 5.81 4.08 11.18
CA GLU A 250 4.40 3.70 11.00
C GLU A 250 4.08 2.34 11.64
N THR A 251 5.00 1.37 11.63
CA THR A 251 4.81 0.09 12.33
C THR A 251 4.49 0.32 13.81
N ASN A 252 5.33 1.09 14.49
CA ASN A 252 5.15 1.34 15.92
C ASN A 252 3.89 2.15 16.22
N LYS A 253 3.54 3.11 15.36
CA LYS A 253 2.30 3.88 15.51
C LYS A 253 1.05 3.02 15.27
N ILE A 254 1.03 2.18 14.24
CA ILE A 254 -0.08 1.25 13.95
C ILE A 254 -0.31 0.31 15.14
N LEU A 255 0.76 -0.25 15.69
CA LEU A 255 0.71 -1.21 16.80
C LEU A 255 0.49 -0.56 18.18
N GLY A 256 0.53 0.78 18.28
CA GLY A 256 0.43 1.50 19.56
C GLY A 256 1.67 1.32 20.44
N LEU A 257 2.84 1.10 19.86
CA LEU A 257 4.10 0.81 20.56
C LEU A 257 5.03 2.02 20.67
N SER A 258 4.50 3.24 20.61
CA SER A 258 5.32 4.47 20.62
C SER A 258 6.22 4.59 21.86
N ASP A 259 5.78 4.06 23.01
CA ASP A 259 6.55 4.10 24.26
C ASP A 259 7.61 3.00 24.38
N ASN A 260 7.47 1.92 23.62
CA ASN A 260 8.42 0.81 23.57
C ASN A 260 8.56 0.28 22.14
N PRO A 261 9.17 1.06 21.25
CA PRO A 261 9.18 0.77 19.83
C PRO A 261 10.06 -0.43 19.47
N ILE A 262 9.57 -1.24 18.53
CA ILE A 262 10.30 -2.37 17.96
C ILE A 262 11.10 -1.85 16.76
N PRO A 263 12.41 -2.14 16.65
CA PRO A 263 13.21 -1.77 15.50
C PRO A 263 12.75 -2.48 14.21
N VAL A 264 12.45 -1.69 13.18
CA VAL A 264 12.13 -2.16 11.83
C VAL A 264 12.92 -1.31 10.86
N ASP A 265 13.82 -1.91 10.11
CA ASP A 265 14.68 -1.22 9.14
C ASP A 265 14.96 -2.10 7.92
N GLY A 266 15.51 -1.53 6.87
CA GLY A 266 15.87 -2.28 5.66
C GLY A 266 16.04 -1.41 4.44
N LEU A 267 15.86 -2.01 3.26
CA LEU A 267 16.01 -1.32 1.98
C LEU A 267 14.72 -1.38 1.16
N CYS A 268 14.41 -0.27 0.52
CA CYS A 268 13.26 -0.16 -0.38
C CYS A 268 13.70 -0.14 -1.84
N VAL A 269 13.31 -1.16 -2.59
CA VAL A 269 13.72 -1.38 -3.99
C VAL A 269 12.50 -1.33 -4.90
N ARG A 270 12.57 -0.52 -5.97
CA ARG A 270 11.58 -0.55 -7.05
C ARG A 270 11.90 -1.67 -8.03
N ILE A 271 10.91 -2.45 -8.42
CA ILE A 271 11.05 -3.56 -9.37
C ILE A 271 10.03 -3.46 -10.51
N GLY A 272 10.27 -4.22 -11.58
CA GLY A 272 9.40 -4.28 -12.77
C GLY A 272 8.06 -4.99 -12.58
N ALA A 273 7.55 -5.13 -11.35
CA ALA A 273 6.19 -5.58 -11.09
C ALA A 273 5.20 -4.40 -11.21
N LEU A 274 3.98 -4.67 -11.71
CA LEU A 274 3.00 -3.60 -11.93
C LEU A 274 2.25 -3.21 -10.66
N ARG A 275 1.78 -4.16 -9.84
CA ARG A 275 0.78 -3.89 -8.80
C ARG A 275 1.10 -4.45 -7.42
N CYS A 276 1.63 -5.67 -7.30
CA CYS A 276 1.92 -6.27 -6.00
C CYS A 276 3.31 -5.92 -5.50
N HIS A 277 3.41 -5.54 -4.21
CA HIS A 277 4.67 -5.48 -3.49
C HIS A 277 5.02 -6.86 -2.95
N SER A 278 6.30 -7.17 -2.95
CA SER A 278 6.87 -8.34 -2.27
C SER A 278 7.86 -7.88 -1.21
N GLN A 279 8.06 -8.70 -0.16
CA GLN A 279 8.96 -8.36 0.93
C GLN A 279 9.68 -9.60 1.42
N ALA A 280 11.00 -9.50 1.60
CA ALA A 280 11.82 -10.51 2.23
C ALA A 280 12.22 -10.05 3.63
N PHE A 281 11.99 -10.89 4.63
CA PHE A 281 12.24 -10.57 6.03
C PHE A 281 13.37 -11.40 6.61
N THR A 282 14.18 -10.72 7.43
CA THR A 282 14.96 -11.33 8.50
C THR A 282 14.37 -10.86 9.82
N ILE A 283 13.82 -11.77 10.61
CA ILE A 283 13.15 -11.47 11.86
C ILE A 283 13.96 -12.05 13.00
N LYS A 284 14.36 -11.23 13.97
CA LYS A 284 14.90 -11.70 15.24
C LYS A 284 13.74 -11.89 16.20
N LEU A 285 13.56 -13.10 16.68
CA LEU A 285 12.59 -13.44 17.70
C LEU A 285 13.21 -13.26 19.09
N LYS A 286 12.40 -12.92 20.09
CA LYS A 286 12.81 -12.80 21.49
C LYS A 286 13.15 -14.17 22.13
N LYS A 287 12.67 -15.26 21.52
CA LYS A 287 12.93 -16.66 21.94
C LYS A 287 12.85 -17.61 20.76
N ASP A 288 13.49 -18.76 20.88
CA ASP A 288 13.30 -19.86 19.94
C ASP A 288 11.90 -20.46 20.07
N LEU A 289 11.24 -20.68 18.93
CA LEU A 289 9.95 -21.34 18.83
C LEU A 289 9.99 -22.37 17.69
N PRO A 290 9.28 -23.52 17.83
CA PRO A 290 9.09 -24.42 16.71
C PRO A 290 8.49 -23.74 15.49
N LEU A 291 8.91 -24.13 14.30
CA LEU A 291 8.44 -23.52 13.05
C LEU A 291 6.93 -23.69 12.88
N GLU A 292 6.40 -24.84 13.24
CA GLU A 292 4.97 -25.15 13.20
C GLU A 292 4.13 -24.22 14.09
N GLU A 293 4.68 -23.83 15.25
CA GLU A 293 4.01 -22.86 16.15
C GLU A 293 3.99 -21.47 15.52
N ILE A 294 5.10 -21.05 14.88
CA ILE A 294 5.19 -19.80 14.14
C ILE A 294 4.17 -19.77 12.99
N GLU A 295 4.09 -20.85 12.21
CA GLU A 295 3.13 -20.98 11.11
C GLU A 295 1.68 -20.89 11.60
N GLN A 296 1.34 -21.52 12.74
CA GLN A 296 0.02 -21.41 13.35
C GLN A 296 -0.31 -20.00 13.83
N ILE A 297 0.64 -19.30 14.46
CA ILE A 297 0.49 -17.91 14.89
C ILE A 297 0.18 -17.01 13.68
N LEU A 298 0.93 -17.17 12.59
CA LEU A 298 0.71 -16.40 11.38
C LEU A 298 -0.66 -16.72 10.75
N ALA A 299 -0.97 -17.99 10.58
CA ALA A 299 -2.22 -18.44 9.93
C ALA A 299 -3.48 -18.04 10.70
N SER A 300 -3.40 -17.90 12.03
CA SER A 300 -4.54 -17.53 12.88
C SER A 300 -4.73 -16.04 13.10
N HIS A 301 -3.79 -15.21 12.65
CA HIS A 301 -3.81 -13.77 12.95
C HIS A 301 -4.96 -13.03 12.24
N ASN A 302 -5.18 -13.30 10.97
CA ASN A 302 -6.30 -12.73 10.20
C ASN A 302 -6.70 -13.64 9.04
N GLU A 303 -7.92 -13.46 8.51
CA GLU A 303 -8.51 -14.34 7.47
C GLU A 303 -7.81 -14.26 6.09
N TRP A 304 -7.02 -13.22 5.83
CA TRP A 304 -6.35 -12.99 4.54
C TRP A 304 -4.93 -13.54 4.47
N VAL A 305 -4.32 -13.81 5.60
CA VAL A 305 -3.00 -14.47 5.65
C VAL A 305 -3.13 -15.92 5.21
N LYS A 306 -2.24 -16.32 4.32
CA LYS A 306 -2.11 -17.72 3.90
C LYS A 306 -0.65 -18.17 4.08
N VAL A 307 -0.42 -19.09 4.99
CA VAL A 307 0.90 -19.70 5.13
C VAL A 307 1.12 -20.66 3.96
N ILE A 308 2.17 -20.42 3.20
CA ILE A 308 2.54 -21.22 2.02
C ILE A 308 3.65 -22.20 2.42
N PRO A 309 3.47 -23.51 2.18
CA PRO A 309 4.50 -24.50 2.45
C PRO A 309 5.84 -24.15 1.80
N ASN A 310 6.95 -24.44 2.49
CA ASN A 310 8.28 -24.12 2.01
C ASN A 310 8.80 -25.16 1.01
N ASP A 311 8.07 -25.34 -0.10
CA ASP A 311 8.46 -26.15 -1.25
C ASP A 311 8.48 -25.31 -2.53
N LYS A 312 9.18 -25.81 -3.55
CA LYS A 312 9.38 -25.09 -4.81
C LYS A 312 8.07 -24.90 -5.59
N GLU A 313 7.29 -25.97 -5.71
CA GLU A 313 6.10 -25.99 -6.57
C GLU A 313 5.03 -25.02 -6.05
N THR A 314 4.70 -25.12 -4.78
CA THR A 314 3.70 -24.26 -4.14
C THR A 314 4.17 -22.81 -4.09
N THR A 315 5.47 -22.58 -3.80
CA THR A 315 6.04 -21.22 -3.81
C THR A 315 5.89 -20.54 -5.18
N LEU A 316 6.24 -21.24 -6.27
CA LEU A 316 6.14 -20.69 -7.63
C LEU A 316 4.69 -20.44 -8.05
N ARG A 317 3.74 -21.24 -7.58
CA ARG A 317 2.33 -21.12 -7.93
C ARG A 317 1.61 -20.06 -7.11
N GLU A 318 1.89 -19.93 -5.80
CA GLU A 318 1.05 -19.16 -4.87
C GLU A 318 1.72 -17.88 -4.34
N LEU A 319 3.06 -17.79 -4.31
CA LEU A 319 3.80 -16.70 -3.66
C LEU A 319 4.44 -15.75 -4.69
N THR A 320 3.64 -15.30 -5.65
CA THR A 320 4.11 -14.41 -6.74
C THR A 320 3.18 -13.23 -6.98
N PRO A 321 3.69 -12.07 -7.43
CA PRO A 321 2.88 -10.90 -7.81
C PRO A 321 1.76 -11.24 -8.80
N ALA A 322 2.04 -12.09 -9.79
CA ALA A 322 1.06 -12.49 -10.80
C ALA A 322 -0.15 -13.22 -10.19
N LYS A 323 0.08 -14.07 -9.19
CA LYS A 323 -0.97 -14.83 -8.51
C LYS A 323 -1.82 -13.96 -7.59
N VAL A 324 -1.19 -12.99 -6.91
CA VAL A 324 -1.82 -12.24 -5.81
C VAL A 324 -2.54 -10.98 -6.31
N THR A 325 -2.13 -10.46 -7.47
CA THR A 325 -2.74 -9.25 -8.06
C THR A 325 -4.27 -9.33 -8.12
N GLY A 326 -4.94 -8.31 -7.58
CA GLY A 326 -6.41 -8.20 -7.57
C GLY A 326 -7.09 -9.01 -6.46
N THR A 327 -6.35 -9.62 -5.55
CA THR A 327 -6.89 -10.39 -4.42
C THR A 327 -6.58 -9.74 -3.07
N LEU A 328 -7.41 -10.00 -2.08
CA LEU A 328 -7.14 -9.61 -0.68
C LEU A 328 -6.18 -10.59 0.03
N SER A 329 -5.82 -11.69 -0.61
CA SER A 329 -4.89 -12.67 -0.02
C SER A 329 -3.52 -12.06 0.22
N VAL A 330 -2.94 -12.34 1.39
CA VAL A 330 -1.58 -11.96 1.78
C VAL A 330 -0.81 -13.25 2.10
N PRO A 331 -0.31 -13.97 1.07
CA PRO A 331 0.46 -15.17 1.32
C PRO A 331 1.80 -14.84 1.98
N VAL A 332 2.17 -15.66 2.96
CA VAL A 332 3.48 -15.65 3.62
C VAL A 332 4.09 -17.05 3.51
N GLY A 333 5.32 -17.12 3.04
CA GLY A 333 6.01 -18.39 2.82
C GLY A 333 7.52 -18.23 2.97
N ARG A 334 8.29 -19.20 2.47
CA ARG A 334 9.73 -19.26 2.66
C ARG A 334 10.14 -19.21 4.14
N LEU A 335 9.22 -19.63 5.01
CA LEU A 335 9.43 -19.68 6.45
C LEU A 335 10.49 -20.76 6.77
N ARG A 336 11.56 -20.33 7.41
CA ARG A 336 12.62 -21.22 7.89
C ARG A 336 13.49 -20.52 8.93
N LYS A 337 14.10 -21.29 9.81
CA LYS A 337 15.16 -20.78 10.67
C LYS A 337 16.42 -20.47 9.85
N LEU A 338 17.10 -19.39 10.19
CA LEU A 338 18.35 -18.98 9.54
C LEU A 338 19.56 -19.67 10.20
N ALA A 339 20.65 -19.81 9.45
CA ALA A 339 21.91 -20.34 9.97
C ALA A 339 22.57 -19.46 11.06
N MET A 340 22.05 -18.26 11.27
CA MET A 340 22.50 -17.30 12.27
C MET A 340 22.12 -17.69 13.70
N GLY A 341 21.15 -18.57 13.86
CA GLY A 341 20.66 -19.05 15.17
C GLY A 341 19.17 -19.39 15.13
N PRO A 342 18.68 -20.13 16.16
CA PRO A 342 17.31 -20.62 16.20
C PRO A 342 16.26 -19.50 16.39
N GLU A 343 16.65 -18.32 16.88
CA GLU A 343 15.76 -17.16 17.01
C GLU A 343 15.67 -16.32 15.72
N TYR A 344 16.44 -16.63 14.68
CA TYR A 344 16.40 -15.90 13.41
C TYR A 344 15.51 -16.62 12.40
N LEU A 345 14.47 -15.91 11.96
CA LEU A 345 13.48 -16.41 11.02
C LEU A 345 13.60 -15.68 9.68
N ALA A 346 13.60 -16.44 8.58
CA ALA A 346 13.33 -15.90 7.26
C ALA A 346 11.85 -16.06 6.93
N ALA A 347 11.28 -15.06 6.25
CA ALA A 347 9.96 -15.11 5.66
C ALA A 347 9.91 -14.29 4.37
N PHE A 348 8.93 -14.57 3.52
CA PHE A 348 8.65 -13.81 2.30
C PHE A 348 7.15 -13.63 2.16
N THR A 349 6.70 -12.44 1.77
CA THR A 349 5.29 -12.16 1.50
C THR A 349 5.10 -11.42 0.18
N VAL A 350 3.88 -11.52 -0.33
CA VAL A 350 3.40 -10.75 -1.49
C VAL A 350 2.02 -10.21 -1.15
N GLY A 351 1.73 -8.96 -1.55
CA GLY A 351 0.41 -8.39 -1.34
C GLY A 351 0.07 -7.31 -2.37
N ASP A 352 -1.21 -7.16 -2.63
CA ASP A 352 -1.71 -6.13 -3.54
C ASP A 352 -1.71 -4.76 -2.85
N GLN A 353 -0.80 -3.88 -3.28
CA GLN A 353 -0.63 -2.57 -2.67
C GLN A 353 -1.81 -1.62 -2.91
N LEU A 354 -2.62 -1.82 -3.94
CA LEU A 354 -3.83 -1.02 -4.17
C LEU A 354 -5.02 -1.46 -3.29
N LEU A 355 -4.95 -2.68 -2.74
CA LEU A 355 -5.93 -3.20 -1.79
C LEU A 355 -5.49 -2.93 -0.34
N TRP A 356 -4.80 -3.86 0.32
CA TRP A 356 -4.37 -3.67 1.71
C TRP A 356 -3.35 -2.55 1.91
N GLY A 357 -2.58 -2.23 0.87
CA GLY A 357 -1.65 -1.10 0.91
C GLY A 357 -2.30 0.26 0.72
N ALA A 358 -3.61 0.36 0.39
CA ALA A 358 -4.25 1.63 0.07
C ALA A 358 -5.77 1.65 0.31
N ALA A 359 -6.58 1.05 -0.57
CA ALA A 359 -8.03 1.24 -0.59
C ALA A 359 -8.78 0.49 0.52
N GLU A 360 -8.37 -0.73 0.86
CA GLU A 360 -9.11 -1.59 1.78
C GLU A 360 -9.14 -1.05 3.22
N PRO A 361 -8.05 -0.58 3.84
CA PRO A 361 -8.11 0.05 5.16
C PRO A 361 -9.01 1.28 5.20
N VAL A 362 -8.99 2.11 4.15
CA VAL A 362 -9.85 3.30 4.00
C VAL A 362 -11.33 2.90 3.90
N ARG A 363 -11.65 1.88 3.11
CA ARG A 363 -13.01 1.35 2.99
C ARG A 363 -13.53 0.81 4.33
N ARG A 364 -12.70 0.03 5.03
CA ARG A 364 -13.08 -0.67 6.25
C ARG A 364 -13.30 0.29 7.42
N ILE A 365 -12.47 1.33 7.55
CA ILE A 365 -12.75 2.37 8.56
C ILE A 365 -14.01 3.16 8.21
N LEU A 366 -14.26 3.51 6.94
CA LEU A 366 -15.52 4.14 6.53
C LEU A 366 -16.71 3.28 6.94
N LYS A 367 -16.67 1.97 6.70
CA LYS A 367 -17.73 1.03 7.10
C LYS A 367 -17.98 1.08 8.61
N GLN A 368 -16.93 1.13 9.45
CA GLN A 368 -17.08 1.26 10.90
C GLN A 368 -17.69 2.61 11.32
N LEU A 369 -17.34 3.70 10.61
CA LEU A 369 -17.84 5.03 10.95
C LEU A 369 -19.31 5.24 10.55
N VAL A 370 -19.84 4.47 9.60
CA VAL A 370 -21.25 4.57 9.15
C VAL A 370 -22.18 3.57 9.84
N ALA A 371 -21.65 2.53 10.49
CA ALA A 371 -22.40 1.58 11.31
C ALA A 371 -22.93 2.28 12.58
#